data_2c9336221f0e61e11f7d99c17b8a881c
#
_entry.id   2c9336221f0e61e11f7d99c17b8a881c
#
_cell.length_a   1.000
_cell.length_b   1.000
_cell.length_c   1.000
_cell.angle_alpha   90.00
_cell.angle_beta   90.00
_cell.angle_gamma   90.00
#
_symmetry.space_group_name_H-M   'P 1'
#
loop_
_entity.id
_entity.type
_entity.pdbx_description
1 polymer ?
#
loop_
_entity_poly.entity_id
_entity_poly.type
_entity_poly.pdbx_seq_one_letter_code
_entity_poly.pdbx_strand_id
1 'polypeptide(L)'
;MHTTRLLAASLASAAMLLISTSQVLAQAKYPVKTVEVVVPYAPGGGTDNLMRMITGIMEENKWSPVPMNVNNRAGGSGAVGFTYLITKKGDSHVVAGATPMIVSGKIEGRLSGNHRDAMTILMIVAIDELMLSVRNESPFKTIDDFVKAARAKPGTLTVGGTATFSEDHIFTYLFEQAAKIKVKYVPFNSGGEVTAALMGGHIDAGVMNPNEIIAQIEAKKATNLAVASRKRLADAADVPTFAEKGYEFYWEQMRGVVGPANMAPEAVAWWQDALRKVTGTKKWQEQYIKRNLLTPTTWVGEEANKYLDSLTGKYESALTGLGAVKK
;
A
#
# COMPACT_ATOMS: atom_id res chain seq x y z
N MET A 1 35.01 63.70 -34.38
CA MET A 1 33.96 62.77 -34.75
C MET A 1 34.18 61.31 -34.33
N HIS A 2 35.36 60.90 -33.83
CA HIS A 2 35.62 59.51 -33.41
C HIS A 2 35.30 59.19 -31.94
N THR A 3 35.30 60.17 -31.05
CA THR A 3 35.03 59.99 -29.61
C THR A 3 33.56 59.76 -29.27
N THR A 4 32.64 60.30 -30.05
CA THR A 4 31.18 60.12 -29.85
C THR A 4 30.65 58.77 -30.31
N ARG A 5 31.36 58.08 -31.21
CA ARG A 5 30.96 56.73 -31.66
C ARG A 5 31.40 55.62 -30.69
N LEU A 6 32.47 55.79 -29.96
CA LEU A 6 32.94 54.84 -28.94
C LEU A 6 32.08 54.83 -27.67
N LEU A 7 31.51 55.98 -27.26
CA LEU A 7 30.59 56.07 -26.14
C LEU A 7 29.24 55.45 -26.41
N ALA A 8 28.72 55.56 -27.65
CA ALA A 8 27.45 54.96 -28.04
C ALA A 8 27.52 53.40 -28.14
N ALA A 9 28.66 52.83 -28.55
CA ALA A 9 28.87 51.42 -28.64
C ALA A 9 29.01 50.73 -27.24
N SER A 10 29.59 51.42 -26.25
CA SER A 10 29.71 50.92 -24.88
C SER A 10 28.41 50.94 -24.12
N LEU A 11 27.53 51.92 -24.35
CA LEU A 11 26.19 51.96 -23.75
C LEU A 11 25.25 50.90 -24.34
N ALA A 12 25.32 50.59 -25.64
CA ALA A 12 24.55 49.53 -26.26
C ALA A 12 24.94 48.13 -25.78
N SER A 13 26.25 47.88 -25.53
CA SER A 13 26.74 46.59 -24.99
C SER A 13 26.36 46.39 -23.51
N ALA A 14 26.32 47.46 -22.71
CA ALA A 14 25.88 47.40 -21.31
C ALA A 14 24.33 47.16 -21.21
N ALA A 15 23.56 47.71 -22.11
CA ALA A 15 22.11 47.51 -22.17
C ALA A 15 21.75 46.08 -22.61
N MET A 16 22.52 45.47 -23.52
CA MET A 16 22.32 44.05 -23.90
C MET A 16 22.70 43.05 -22.78
N LEU A 17 23.67 43.36 -21.93
CA LEU A 17 24.04 42.52 -20.78
C LEU A 17 23.00 42.57 -19.66
N LEU A 18 22.27 43.68 -19.50
CA LEU A 18 21.21 43.83 -18.49
C LEU A 18 19.90 43.16 -18.87
N ILE A 19 19.65 42.88 -20.16
CA ILE A 19 18.42 42.20 -20.62
C ILE A 19 18.61 40.67 -20.51
N SER A 20 19.85 40.13 -20.49
CA SER A 20 20.12 38.69 -20.39
C SER A 20 19.96 38.12 -19.00
N THR A 21 19.82 38.94 -17.95
CA THR A 21 19.72 38.49 -16.56
C THR A 21 18.29 38.40 -16.01
N SER A 22 17.28 38.77 -16.80
CA SER A 22 15.89 38.89 -16.31
C SER A 22 14.98 37.70 -16.65
N GLN A 23 15.49 36.62 -17.22
CA GLN A 23 14.72 35.40 -17.45
C GLN A 23 15.16 34.25 -16.52
N VAL A 24 15.35 34.55 -15.24
CA VAL A 24 15.01 33.50 -14.25
C VAL A 24 13.48 33.52 -14.19
N LEU A 25 12.87 32.86 -15.16
CA LEU A 25 11.46 32.48 -15.06
C LEU A 25 11.33 31.83 -13.70
N ALA A 26 10.62 32.47 -12.79
CA ALA A 26 10.20 31.84 -11.54
C ALA A 26 9.43 30.57 -11.97
N GLN A 27 10.13 29.45 -11.98
CA GLN A 27 9.54 28.18 -12.34
C GLN A 27 8.40 27.98 -11.36
N ALA A 28 7.17 27.98 -11.87
CA ALA A 28 5.98 27.89 -11.04
C ALA A 28 6.13 26.67 -10.14
N LYS A 29 6.10 26.91 -8.81
CA LYS A 29 6.32 25.83 -7.85
C LYS A 29 5.24 24.76 -8.03
N TYR A 30 5.67 23.52 -8.22
CA TYR A 30 4.77 22.36 -8.26
C TYR A 30 3.91 22.30 -6.98
N PRO A 31 2.62 21.93 -7.06
CA PRO A 31 1.82 21.65 -8.26
C PRO A 31 1.19 22.95 -8.86
N VAL A 32 1.09 23.00 -10.20
CA VAL A 32 0.57 24.17 -10.94
C VAL A 32 -0.81 23.98 -11.54
N LYS A 33 -1.33 22.76 -11.53
CA LYS A 33 -2.66 22.37 -12.00
C LYS A 33 -3.22 21.27 -11.10
N THR A 34 -4.54 21.04 -11.18
CA THR A 34 -5.21 19.95 -10.45
C THR A 34 -4.42 18.64 -10.51
N VAL A 35 -4.25 17.98 -9.37
CA VAL A 35 -3.64 16.65 -9.28
C VAL A 35 -4.72 15.59 -9.35
N GLU A 36 -4.56 14.61 -10.25
CA GLU A 36 -5.37 13.42 -10.29
C GLU A 36 -4.82 12.39 -9.31
N VAL A 37 -5.66 11.95 -8.38
CA VAL A 37 -5.33 10.94 -7.37
C VAL A 37 -6.06 9.66 -7.71
N VAL A 38 -5.37 8.72 -8.32
CA VAL A 38 -5.92 7.44 -8.77
C VAL A 38 -6.03 6.47 -7.60
N VAL A 39 -7.21 5.91 -7.41
CA VAL A 39 -7.45 4.78 -6.52
C VAL A 39 -7.69 3.55 -7.40
N PRO A 40 -6.78 2.56 -7.44
CA PRO A 40 -6.90 1.39 -8.33
C PRO A 40 -8.03 0.41 -7.94
N TYR A 41 -8.85 0.76 -6.96
CA TYR A 41 -9.90 -0.10 -6.38
C TYR A 41 -11.23 0.64 -6.24
N ALA A 42 -12.27 -0.10 -5.88
CA ALA A 42 -13.61 0.44 -5.66
C ALA A 42 -13.64 1.42 -4.47
N PRO A 43 -14.58 2.38 -4.46
CA PRO A 43 -14.79 3.29 -3.33
C PRO A 43 -15.04 2.51 -2.02
N GLY A 44 -14.56 3.10 -0.89
CA GLY A 44 -14.74 2.55 0.46
C GLY A 44 -13.75 1.46 0.85
N GLY A 45 -12.90 0.98 -0.06
CA GLY A 45 -11.83 0.03 0.25
C GLY A 45 -10.63 0.70 0.94
N GLY A 46 -9.67 -0.11 1.44
CA GLY A 46 -8.52 0.39 2.20
C GLY A 46 -7.68 1.43 1.47
N THR A 47 -7.47 1.27 0.15
CA THR A 47 -6.71 2.24 -0.67
C THR A 47 -7.51 3.53 -0.91
N ASP A 48 -8.83 3.44 -1.05
CA ASP A 48 -9.69 4.63 -1.18
C ASP A 48 -9.66 5.44 0.13
N ASN A 49 -9.81 4.76 1.26
CA ASN A 49 -9.72 5.38 2.59
C ASN A 49 -8.34 6.02 2.82
N LEU A 50 -7.25 5.36 2.41
CA LEU A 50 -5.90 5.91 2.45
C LEU A 50 -5.82 7.24 1.69
N MET A 51 -6.20 7.23 0.42
CA MET A 51 -6.00 8.41 -0.43
C MET A 51 -6.93 9.56 -0.04
N ARG A 52 -8.17 9.27 0.40
CA ARG A 52 -9.08 10.30 0.93
C ARG A 52 -8.61 10.86 2.27
N MET A 53 -8.00 10.03 3.14
CA MET A 53 -7.40 10.51 4.39
C MET A 53 -6.24 11.46 4.10
N ILE A 54 -5.33 11.10 3.19
CA ILE A 54 -4.19 11.95 2.79
C ILE A 54 -4.68 13.27 2.19
N THR A 55 -5.53 13.22 1.16
CA THR A 55 -6.02 14.42 0.48
C THR A 55 -6.86 15.30 1.39
N GLY A 56 -7.69 14.72 2.26
CA GLY A 56 -8.51 15.44 3.23
C GLY A 56 -7.65 16.18 4.28
N ILE A 57 -6.59 15.55 4.81
CA ILE A 57 -5.67 16.23 5.73
C ILE A 57 -4.94 17.39 5.01
N MET A 58 -4.52 17.18 3.76
CA MET A 58 -3.84 18.21 2.98
C MET A 58 -4.77 19.39 2.68
N GLU A 59 -6.04 19.15 2.38
CA GLU A 59 -7.05 20.16 2.12
C GLU A 59 -7.38 20.97 3.38
N GLU A 60 -7.66 20.29 4.50
CA GLU A 60 -7.94 20.92 5.79
C GLU A 60 -6.82 21.89 6.24
N ASN A 61 -5.56 21.50 5.96
CA ASN A 61 -4.40 22.29 6.33
C ASN A 61 -3.92 23.24 5.23
N LYS A 62 -4.60 23.30 4.07
CA LYS A 62 -4.24 24.12 2.90
C LYS A 62 -2.80 23.89 2.42
N TRP A 63 -2.33 22.62 2.46
CA TRP A 63 -0.96 22.26 2.05
C TRP A 63 -0.83 22.06 0.53
N SER A 64 -1.94 21.95 -0.19
CA SER A 64 -1.94 21.98 -1.65
C SER A 64 -2.47 23.30 -2.17
N PRO A 65 -1.75 23.98 -3.09
CA PRO A 65 -2.23 25.19 -3.74
C PRO A 65 -3.27 24.93 -4.83
N VAL A 66 -3.52 23.65 -5.17
CA VAL A 66 -4.43 23.24 -6.24
C VAL A 66 -5.36 22.13 -5.73
N PRO A 67 -6.52 21.91 -6.38
CA PRO A 67 -7.41 20.80 -6.05
C PRO A 67 -6.74 19.42 -6.27
N MET A 68 -7.15 18.44 -5.47
CA MET A 68 -6.79 17.03 -5.63
C MET A 68 -8.05 16.21 -5.91
N ASN A 69 -8.15 15.64 -7.10
CA ASN A 69 -9.32 14.85 -7.52
C ASN A 69 -9.07 13.36 -7.31
N VAL A 70 -9.77 12.77 -6.35
CA VAL A 70 -9.71 11.33 -6.08
C VAL A 70 -10.63 10.58 -7.04
N ASN A 71 -10.05 9.75 -7.91
CA ASN A 71 -10.72 8.99 -8.95
C ASN A 71 -10.51 7.49 -8.78
N ASN A 72 -11.59 6.75 -8.55
CA ASN A 72 -11.54 5.29 -8.49
C ASN A 72 -11.49 4.68 -9.90
N ARG A 73 -10.47 3.83 -10.16
CA ARG A 73 -10.28 3.09 -11.42
C ARG A 73 -10.14 1.60 -11.11
N ALA A 74 -11.22 1.02 -10.61
CA ALA A 74 -11.26 -0.38 -10.21
C ALA A 74 -11.24 -1.34 -11.41
N GLY A 75 -10.76 -2.56 -11.18
CA GLY A 75 -10.75 -3.67 -12.14
C GLY A 75 -9.46 -4.47 -12.12
N GLY A 76 -9.56 -5.80 -12.37
CA GLY A 76 -8.42 -6.71 -12.41
C GLY A 76 -7.57 -6.71 -11.14
N SER A 77 -8.16 -6.62 -9.95
CA SER A 77 -7.46 -6.49 -8.67
C SER A 77 -6.47 -5.30 -8.64
N GLY A 78 -6.85 -4.17 -9.25
CA GLY A 78 -6.03 -2.95 -9.33
C GLY A 78 -5.28 -2.77 -10.65
N ALA A 79 -5.21 -3.79 -11.52
CA ALA A 79 -4.46 -3.73 -12.78
C ALA A 79 -4.94 -2.59 -13.70
N VAL A 80 -6.24 -2.29 -13.74
CA VAL A 80 -6.78 -1.18 -14.55
C VAL A 80 -6.21 0.17 -14.10
N GLY A 81 -6.25 0.47 -12.81
CA GLY A 81 -5.75 1.73 -12.27
C GLY A 81 -4.24 1.87 -12.39
N PHE A 82 -3.48 0.80 -12.12
CA PHE A 82 -2.01 0.84 -12.27
C PHE A 82 -1.58 0.88 -13.74
N THR A 83 -2.26 0.19 -14.65
CA THR A 83 -1.99 0.33 -16.09
C THR A 83 -2.22 1.77 -16.54
N TYR A 84 -3.31 2.40 -16.10
CA TYR A 84 -3.55 3.81 -16.35
C TYR A 84 -2.40 4.69 -15.83
N LEU A 85 -1.95 4.50 -14.58
CA LEU A 85 -0.82 5.23 -14.02
C LEU A 85 0.45 5.05 -14.89
N ILE A 86 0.76 3.83 -15.32
CA ILE A 86 1.93 3.52 -16.16
C ILE A 86 1.87 4.30 -17.47
N THR A 87 0.69 4.49 -18.08
CA THR A 87 0.55 5.28 -19.33
C THR A 87 0.83 6.77 -19.14
N LYS A 88 0.86 7.27 -17.88
CA LYS A 88 1.09 8.70 -17.54
C LYS A 88 2.56 9.04 -17.32
N LYS A 89 3.49 8.23 -17.85
CA LYS A 89 4.93 8.46 -17.73
C LYS A 89 5.30 9.93 -17.96
N GLY A 90 6.01 10.54 -16.99
CA GLY A 90 6.42 11.95 -16.99
C GLY A 90 5.36 12.95 -16.51
N ASP A 91 4.09 12.57 -16.36
CA ASP A 91 3.06 13.49 -15.81
C ASP A 91 3.09 13.48 -14.27
N SER A 92 3.76 14.49 -13.71
CA SER A 92 3.88 14.64 -12.26
C SER A 92 2.56 15.01 -11.55
N HIS A 93 1.49 15.32 -12.28
CA HIS A 93 0.19 15.68 -11.70
C HIS A 93 -0.78 14.47 -11.62
N VAL A 94 -0.27 13.26 -11.79
CA VAL A 94 -1.00 12.02 -11.54
C VAL A 94 -0.27 11.22 -10.49
N VAL A 95 -0.97 10.78 -9.45
CA VAL A 95 -0.44 9.88 -8.42
C VAL A 95 -1.45 8.77 -8.13
N ALA A 96 -1.02 7.69 -7.50
CA ALA A 96 -1.92 6.59 -7.14
C ALA A 96 -1.63 6.08 -5.73
N GLY A 97 -2.66 5.55 -5.08
CA GLY A 97 -2.50 4.74 -3.87
C GLY A 97 -1.83 3.41 -4.23
N ALA A 98 -0.73 3.10 -3.52
CA ALA A 98 0.07 1.91 -3.75
C ALA A 98 -0.34 0.75 -2.85
N THR A 99 -0.35 -0.45 -3.44
CA THR A 99 -0.54 -1.74 -2.79
C THR A 99 0.52 -2.72 -3.30
N PRO A 100 0.64 -3.94 -2.75
CA PRO A 100 1.58 -4.94 -3.26
C PRO A 100 1.46 -5.25 -4.75
N MET A 101 0.34 -4.91 -5.41
CA MET A 101 0.17 -5.05 -6.86
C MET A 101 1.27 -4.35 -7.68
N ILE A 102 1.94 -3.33 -7.14
CA ILE A 102 3.08 -2.67 -7.81
C ILE A 102 4.32 -3.57 -7.93
N VAL A 103 4.38 -4.66 -7.19
CA VAL A 103 5.42 -5.69 -7.27
C VAL A 103 4.86 -6.98 -7.87
N SER A 104 3.71 -7.47 -7.41
CA SER A 104 3.13 -8.74 -7.85
C SER A 104 2.58 -8.69 -9.28
N GLY A 105 2.09 -7.54 -9.72
CA GLY A 105 1.38 -7.41 -11.00
C GLY A 105 2.21 -7.78 -12.24
N LYS A 106 3.52 -7.49 -12.24
CA LYS A 106 4.42 -7.92 -13.30
C LYS A 106 4.69 -9.43 -13.24
N ILE A 107 4.86 -9.98 -12.03
CA ILE A 107 5.07 -11.42 -11.80
C ILE A 107 3.86 -12.22 -12.30
N GLU A 108 2.67 -11.71 -12.06
CA GLU A 108 1.40 -12.32 -12.47
C GLU A 108 1.03 -12.05 -13.95
N GLY A 109 1.84 -11.26 -14.68
CA GLY A 109 1.56 -10.87 -16.07
C GLY A 109 0.39 -9.89 -16.24
N ARG A 110 -0.05 -9.23 -15.16
CA ARG A 110 -1.14 -8.24 -15.16
C ARG A 110 -0.69 -6.82 -15.47
N LEU A 111 0.58 -6.49 -15.19
CA LEU A 111 1.19 -5.18 -15.47
C LEU A 111 2.39 -5.32 -16.40
N SER A 112 2.60 -4.34 -17.24
CA SER A 112 3.75 -4.26 -18.15
C SER A 112 5.07 -3.88 -17.46
N GLY A 113 5.00 -3.36 -16.22
CA GLY A 113 6.14 -2.94 -15.43
C GLY A 113 5.87 -3.03 -13.93
N ASN A 114 6.90 -2.82 -13.12
CA ASN A 114 6.84 -2.84 -11.65
C ASN A 114 7.30 -1.51 -11.04
N HIS A 115 7.48 -1.50 -9.73
CA HIS A 115 7.93 -0.34 -8.96
C HIS A 115 9.28 0.24 -9.43
N ARG A 116 10.17 -0.57 -10.03
CA ARG A 116 11.52 -0.13 -10.47
C ARG A 116 11.53 0.54 -11.84
N ASP A 117 10.73 0.02 -12.78
CA ASP A 117 10.81 0.43 -14.20
C ASP A 117 9.63 1.27 -14.68
N ALA A 118 8.49 1.19 -14.01
CA ALA A 118 7.24 1.82 -14.45
C ALA A 118 6.64 2.86 -13.50
N MET A 119 7.18 3.01 -12.27
CA MET A 119 6.62 3.88 -11.25
C MET A 119 7.70 4.65 -10.49
N THR A 120 7.30 5.73 -9.84
CA THR A 120 8.11 6.51 -8.90
C THR A 120 7.52 6.34 -7.51
N ILE A 121 8.27 5.78 -6.56
CA ILE A 121 7.80 5.63 -5.18
C ILE A 121 7.90 6.98 -4.47
N LEU A 122 6.76 7.50 -4.05
CA LEU A 122 6.71 8.76 -3.30
C LEU A 122 6.92 8.50 -1.81
N MET A 123 6.17 7.54 -1.23
CA MET A 123 6.39 7.08 0.16
C MET A 123 5.61 5.80 0.41
N ILE A 124 6.20 4.85 1.15
CA ILE A 124 5.48 3.79 1.87
C ILE A 124 5.10 4.36 3.24
N VAL A 125 3.80 4.48 3.51
CA VAL A 125 3.29 5.23 4.68
C VAL A 125 2.86 4.34 5.84
N ALA A 126 2.58 3.07 5.56
CA ALA A 126 2.22 2.09 6.59
C ALA A 126 2.43 0.65 6.08
N ILE A 127 2.55 -0.26 7.02
CA ILE A 127 2.43 -1.70 6.82
C ILE A 127 1.10 -2.14 7.42
N ASP A 128 0.41 -3.01 6.72
CA ASP A 128 -0.89 -3.57 7.06
C ASP A 128 -0.72 -5.09 7.15
N GLU A 129 -0.65 -5.58 8.36
CA GLU A 129 -0.37 -6.98 8.64
C GLU A 129 -1.65 -7.81 8.64
N LEU A 130 -1.56 -9.04 8.15
CA LEU A 130 -2.69 -9.97 8.14
C LEU A 130 -2.80 -10.77 9.43
N MET A 131 -4.03 -11.07 9.82
CA MET A 131 -4.37 -11.88 10.99
C MET A 131 -5.15 -13.12 10.59
N LEU A 132 -5.01 -14.20 11.38
CA LEU A 132 -5.92 -15.33 11.37
C LEU A 132 -6.95 -15.15 12.48
N SER A 133 -8.21 -15.05 12.11
CA SER A 133 -9.31 -14.79 13.04
C SER A 133 -10.35 -15.91 13.01
N VAL A 134 -10.98 -16.13 14.15
CA VAL A 134 -12.08 -17.09 14.33
C VAL A 134 -13.27 -16.42 15.01
N ARG A 135 -14.47 -16.96 14.84
CA ARG A 135 -15.63 -16.55 15.66
C ARG A 135 -15.50 -17.04 17.10
N ASN A 136 -16.09 -16.34 18.05
CA ASN A 136 -15.95 -16.69 19.47
C ASN A 136 -16.57 -18.03 19.87
N GLU A 137 -17.56 -18.52 19.10
CA GLU A 137 -18.15 -19.85 19.28
C GLU A 137 -17.27 -20.97 18.72
N SER A 138 -16.17 -20.64 18.01
CA SER A 138 -15.21 -21.63 17.51
C SER A 138 -14.60 -22.43 18.65
N PRO A 139 -14.32 -23.72 18.45
CA PRO A 139 -13.57 -24.52 19.42
C PRO A 139 -12.10 -24.07 19.56
N PHE A 140 -11.60 -23.28 18.60
CA PHE A 140 -10.23 -22.78 18.60
C PHE A 140 -10.12 -21.48 19.41
N LYS A 141 -9.40 -21.51 20.52
CA LYS A 141 -9.16 -20.32 21.38
C LYS A 141 -7.75 -19.76 21.20
N THR A 142 -6.85 -20.58 20.66
CA THR A 142 -5.45 -20.24 20.37
C THR A 142 -5.07 -20.75 18.99
N ILE A 143 -3.99 -20.18 18.43
CA ILE A 143 -3.44 -20.69 17.16
C ILE A 143 -2.98 -22.14 17.28
N ASP A 144 -2.52 -22.56 18.46
CA ASP A 144 -2.08 -23.95 18.73
C ASP A 144 -3.27 -24.92 18.67
N ASP A 145 -4.46 -24.53 19.13
CA ASP A 145 -5.69 -25.35 19.01
C ASP A 145 -6.02 -25.58 17.53
N PHE A 146 -5.97 -24.51 16.73
CA PHE A 146 -6.22 -24.57 15.29
C PHE A 146 -5.21 -25.50 14.58
N VAL A 147 -3.91 -25.31 14.84
CA VAL A 147 -2.85 -26.14 14.25
C VAL A 147 -3.00 -27.61 14.66
N LYS A 148 -3.28 -27.90 15.94
CA LYS A 148 -3.52 -29.26 16.43
C LYS A 148 -4.68 -29.93 15.69
N ALA A 149 -5.79 -29.22 15.50
CA ALA A 149 -6.95 -29.74 14.79
C ALA A 149 -6.64 -29.96 13.28
N ALA A 150 -5.95 -29.03 12.64
CA ALA A 150 -5.53 -29.14 11.24
C ALA A 150 -4.57 -30.32 11.00
N ARG A 151 -3.66 -30.58 11.94
CA ARG A 151 -2.76 -31.76 11.88
C ARG A 151 -3.52 -33.07 12.06
N ALA A 152 -4.51 -33.10 12.95
CA ALA A 152 -5.32 -34.29 13.20
C ALA A 152 -6.18 -34.71 12.00
N LYS A 153 -6.65 -33.70 11.22
CA LYS A 153 -7.50 -33.90 10.03
C LYS A 153 -7.04 -32.97 8.89
N PRO A 154 -5.96 -33.33 8.16
CA PRO A 154 -5.43 -32.48 7.09
C PRO A 154 -6.46 -32.19 6.00
N GLY A 155 -6.54 -30.93 5.56
CA GLY A 155 -7.42 -30.47 4.48
C GLY A 155 -8.91 -30.38 4.82
N THR A 156 -9.30 -30.59 6.09
CA THR A 156 -10.70 -30.51 6.51
C THR A 156 -11.11 -29.12 7.01
N LEU A 157 -10.21 -28.40 7.68
CA LEU A 157 -10.49 -27.03 8.14
C LEU A 157 -10.49 -26.08 6.97
N THR A 158 -11.45 -25.17 6.97
CA THR A 158 -11.63 -24.15 5.95
C THR A 158 -11.05 -22.81 6.41
N VAL A 159 -10.23 -22.18 5.57
CA VAL A 159 -9.69 -20.83 5.77
C VAL A 159 -10.15 -19.93 4.63
N GLY A 160 -10.96 -18.94 4.96
CA GLY A 160 -11.43 -17.94 3.99
C GLY A 160 -10.42 -16.80 3.83
N GLY A 161 -10.34 -16.25 2.63
CA GLY A 161 -9.60 -15.04 2.30
C GLY A 161 -10.06 -14.49 0.95
N THR A 162 -9.52 -13.35 0.55
CA THR A 162 -9.89 -12.72 -0.73
C THR A 162 -9.19 -13.42 -1.89
N ALA A 163 -9.87 -13.63 -2.99
CA ALA A 163 -9.36 -14.12 -4.27
C ALA A 163 -8.33 -15.27 -4.20
N THR A 164 -8.10 -15.93 -5.32
CA THR A 164 -7.02 -16.91 -5.48
C THR A 164 -5.72 -16.18 -5.83
N PHE A 165 -4.59 -16.61 -5.26
CA PHE A 165 -3.25 -15.99 -5.40
C PHE A 165 -3.13 -14.57 -4.84
N SER A 166 -4.11 -14.13 -4.03
CA SER A 166 -4.04 -12.89 -3.26
C SER A 166 -3.05 -12.99 -2.10
N GLU A 167 -2.87 -11.89 -1.41
CA GLU A 167 -2.10 -11.80 -0.17
C GLU A 167 -2.60 -12.78 0.89
N ASP A 168 -3.91 -12.97 1.01
CA ASP A 168 -4.53 -13.89 1.97
C ASP A 168 -4.26 -15.36 1.61
N HIS A 169 -4.27 -15.69 0.31
CA HIS A 169 -3.91 -17.02 -0.15
C HIS A 169 -2.43 -17.32 0.06
N ILE A 170 -1.55 -16.33 -0.20
CA ILE A 170 -0.11 -16.44 0.07
C ILE A 170 0.14 -16.60 1.58
N PHE A 171 -0.51 -15.79 2.43
CA PHE A 171 -0.47 -15.96 3.88
C PHE A 171 -0.83 -17.40 4.27
N THR A 172 -1.97 -17.90 3.77
CA THR A 172 -2.45 -19.26 4.09
C THR A 172 -1.42 -20.31 3.66
N TYR A 173 -0.84 -20.18 2.47
CA TYR A 173 0.23 -21.06 1.98
C TYR A 173 1.46 -21.02 2.89
N LEU A 174 1.94 -19.83 3.26
CA LEU A 174 3.11 -19.68 4.14
C LEU A 174 2.84 -20.26 5.54
N PHE A 175 1.64 -20.05 6.07
CA PHE A 175 1.21 -20.64 7.32
C PHE A 175 1.17 -22.17 7.25
N GLU A 176 0.63 -22.75 6.16
CA GLU A 176 0.66 -24.21 5.94
C GLU A 176 2.10 -24.77 5.99
N GLN A 177 3.05 -24.07 5.32
CA GLN A 177 4.45 -24.50 5.31
C GLN A 177 5.08 -24.41 6.71
N ALA A 178 4.92 -23.27 7.40
CA ALA A 178 5.51 -23.04 8.72
C ALA A 178 4.93 -23.98 9.80
N ALA A 179 3.63 -24.21 9.79
CA ALA A 179 2.94 -25.06 10.76
C ALA A 179 2.91 -26.54 10.38
N LYS A 180 3.35 -26.90 9.15
CA LYS A 180 3.27 -28.27 8.59
C LYS A 180 1.85 -28.85 8.69
N ILE A 181 0.87 -28.07 8.19
CA ILE A 181 -0.55 -28.40 8.13
C ILE A 181 -1.06 -28.35 6.70
N LYS A 182 -2.32 -28.81 6.50
CA LYS A 182 -3.10 -28.59 5.29
C LYS A 182 -4.48 -28.09 5.68
N VAL A 183 -4.92 -27.00 5.02
CA VAL A 183 -6.26 -26.45 5.14
C VAL A 183 -6.91 -26.35 3.76
N LYS A 184 -8.21 -26.12 3.71
CA LYS A 184 -8.95 -25.83 2.49
C LYS A 184 -9.13 -24.32 2.37
N TYR A 185 -8.39 -23.67 1.49
CA TYR A 185 -8.58 -22.25 1.21
C TYR A 185 -9.89 -22.01 0.45
N VAL A 186 -10.67 -21.01 0.89
CA VAL A 186 -11.97 -20.63 0.29
C VAL A 186 -11.88 -19.16 -0.14
N PRO A 187 -11.80 -18.88 -1.46
CA PRO A 187 -11.70 -17.52 -1.95
C PRO A 187 -13.06 -16.81 -1.95
N PHE A 188 -13.06 -15.53 -1.54
CA PHE A 188 -14.17 -14.59 -1.57
C PHE A 188 -13.83 -13.36 -2.40
N ASN A 189 -14.79 -12.48 -2.71
CA ASN A 189 -14.52 -11.27 -3.49
C ASN A 189 -14.05 -10.09 -2.64
N SER A 190 -14.25 -10.14 -1.31
CA SER A 190 -13.87 -9.07 -0.39
C SER A 190 -13.70 -9.59 1.04
N GLY A 191 -12.94 -8.84 1.87
CA GLY A 191 -12.83 -9.12 3.30
C GLY A 191 -14.15 -9.04 4.05
N GLY A 192 -15.08 -8.19 3.59
CA GLY A 192 -16.45 -8.16 4.13
C GLY A 192 -17.21 -9.46 3.92
N GLU A 193 -17.05 -10.12 2.76
CA GLU A 193 -17.62 -11.44 2.51
C GLU A 193 -16.95 -12.53 3.36
N VAL A 194 -15.62 -12.46 3.55
CA VAL A 194 -14.88 -13.34 4.47
C VAL A 194 -15.43 -13.20 5.89
N THR A 195 -15.57 -11.97 6.37
CA THR A 195 -16.12 -11.67 7.70
C THR A 195 -17.55 -12.20 7.85
N ALA A 196 -18.42 -12.01 6.86
CA ALA A 196 -19.79 -12.53 6.88
C ALA A 196 -19.80 -14.06 6.92
N ALA A 197 -18.99 -14.74 6.10
CA ALA A 197 -18.87 -16.19 6.08
C ALA A 197 -18.33 -16.75 7.41
N LEU A 198 -17.36 -16.06 8.01
CA LEU A 198 -16.82 -16.42 9.33
C LEU A 198 -17.88 -16.32 10.42
N MET A 199 -18.60 -15.18 10.48
CA MET A 199 -19.65 -14.97 11.47
C MET A 199 -20.84 -15.94 11.28
N GLY A 200 -21.15 -16.32 10.03
CA GLY A 200 -22.15 -17.32 9.72
C GLY A 200 -21.72 -18.78 9.98
N GLY A 201 -20.44 -19.02 10.33
CA GLY A 201 -19.91 -20.35 10.56
C GLY A 201 -19.74 -21.20 9.28
N HIS A 202 -19.67 -20.54 8.11
CA HIS A 202 -19.45 -21.20 6.83
C HIS A 202 -17.98 -21.51 6.55
N ILE A 203 -17.09 -20.89 7.32
CA ILE A 203 -15.63 -21.15 7.36
C ILE A 203 -15.16 -21.25 8.81
N ASP A 204 -14.07 -22.01 9.05
CA ASP A 204 -13.53 -22.22 10.37
C ASP A 204 -12.66 -21.06 10.85
N ALA A 205 -11.91 -20.42 9.94
CA ALA A 205 -11.09 -19.26 10.18
C ALA A 205 -11.08 -18.32 8.96
N GLY A 206 -10.76 -17.06 9.17
CA GLY A 206 -10.57 -16.06 8.10
C GLY A 206 -9.19 -15.41 8.20
N VAL A 207 -8.53 -15.25 7.06
CA VAL A 207 -7.37 -14.37 6.90
C VAL A 207 -7.88 -13.03 6.43
N MET A 208 -7.54 -11.96 7.14
CA MET A 208 -8.00 -10.62 6.81
C MET A 208 -7.13 -9.53 7.44
N ASN A 209 -7.28 -8.32 6.93
CA ASN A 209 -6.69 -7.14 7.56
C ASN A 209 -7.42 -6.80 8.87
N PRO A 210 -6.74 -6.24 9.88
CA PRO A 210 -7.34 -5.94 11.17
C PRO A 210 -8.61 -5.10 11.09
N ASN A 211 -8.65 -4.09 10.22
CA ASN A 211 -9.79 -3.19 10.05
C ASN A 211 -11.07 -3.87 9.50
N GLU A 212 -10.93 -5.03 8.88
CA GLU A 212 -12.06 -5.79 8.31
C GLU A 212 -12.82 -6.59 9.36
N ILE A 213 -12.21 -6.86 10.52
CA ILE A 213 -12.77 -7.67 11.61
C ILE A 213 -12.91 -6.92 12.94
N ILE A 214 -12.33 -5.71 13.07
CA ILE A 214 -12.23 -4.99 14.34
C ILE A 214 -13.60 -4.79 15.01
N ALA A 215 -14.64 -4.48 14.25
CA ALA A 215 -15.99 -4.30 14.79
C ALA A 215 -16.54 -5.58 15.46
N GLN A 216 -16.21 -6.75 14.92
CA GLN A 216 -16.58 -8.05 15.49
C GLN A 216 -15.74 -8.41 16.72
N ILE A 217 -14.46 -7.99 16.73
CA ILE A 217 -13.60 -8.14 17.92
C ILE A 217 -14.12 -7.27 19.07
N GLU A 218 -14.41 -5.99 18.81
CA GLU A 218 -14.98 -5.06 19.79
C GLU A 218 -16.35 -5.53 20.34
N ALA A 219 -17.17 -6.11 19.45
CA ALA A 219 -18.45 -6.73 19.82
C ALA A 219 -18.30 -8.10 20.52
N LYS A 220 -17.08 -8.59 20.75
CA LYS A 220 -16.78 -9.90 21.35
C LYS A 220 -17.42 -11.06 20.59
N LYS A 221 -17.49 -10.97 19.25
CA LYS A 221 -18.00 -12.00 18.36
C LYS A 221 -16.90 -12.74 17.61
N ALA A 222 -15.69 -12.19 17.58
CA ALA A 222 -14.53 -12.79 16.95
C ALA A 222 -13.28 -12.62 17.82
N THR A 223 -12.27 -13.44 17.56
CA THR A 223 -10.96 -13.43 18.22
C THR A 223 -9.88 -13.60 17.17
N ASN A 224 -8.83 -12.77 17.27
CA ASN A 224 -7.60 -12.94 16.49
C ASN A 224 -6.71 -13.97 17.16
N LEU A 225 -6.37 -15.06 16.46
CA LEU A 225 -5.52 -16.12 17.01
C LEU A 225 -4.04 -15.77 16.94
N ALA A 226 -3.59 -15.14 15.86
CA ALA A 226 -2.23 -14.67 15.67
C ALA A 226 -2.15 -13.64 14.52
N VAL A 227 -1.11 -12.82 14.54
CA VAL A 227 -0.76 -11.84 13.50
C VAL A 227 0.55 -12.24 12.80
N ALA A 228 0.62 -12.05 11.46
CA ALA A 228 1.80 -12.39 10.67
C ALA A 228 2.82 -11.24 10.60
N SER A 229 3.01 -10.54 11.69
CA SER A 229 3.99 -9.46 11.83
C SER A 229 5.27 -9.93 12.52
N ARG A 230 6.35 -9.14 12.41
CA ARG A 230 7.62 -9.38 13.12
C ARG A 230 7.54 -9.16 14.62
N LYS A 231 6.61 -8.30 15.04
CA LYS A 231 6.36 -7.93 16.44
C LYS A 231 4.86 -7.80 16.63
N ARG A 232 4.37 -7.94 17.87
CA ARG A 232 2.97 -7.65 18.18
C ARG A 232 2.61 -6.23 17.78
N LEU A 233 1.39 -6.05 17.30
CA LEU A 233 0.87 -4.71 16.97
C LEU A 233 0.67 -3.91 18.27
N ALA A 234 1.05 -2.65 18.27
CA ALA A 234 1.00 -1.81 19.46
C ALA A 234 -0.42 -1.69 20.04
N ASP A 235 -1.41 -1.56 19.17
CA ASP A 235 -2.82 -1.41 19.55
C ASP A 235 -3.59 -2.77 19.60
N ALA A 236 -2.88 -3.91 19.51
CA ALA A 236 -3.39 -5.27 19.67
C ALA A 236 -2.32 -6.16 20.34
N ALA A 237 -1.72 -5.67 21.44
CA ALA A 237 -0.59 -6.30 22.10
C ALA A 237 -0.93 -7.64 22.78
N ASP A 238 -2.17 -7.99 22.93
CA ASP A 238 -2.67 -9.28 23.40
C ASP A 238 -2.63 -10.36 22.31
N VAL A 239 -2.62 -9.98 21.02
CA VAL A 239 -2.54 -10.92 19.90
C VAL A 239 -1.08 -11.35 19.67
N PRO A 240 -0.72 -12.64 19.83
CA PRO A 240 0.64 -13.09 19.59
C PRO A 240 0.98 -13.07 18.11
N THR A 241 2.28 -12.99 17.78
CA THR A 241 2.72 -13.27 16.41
C THR A 241 2.78 -14.77 16.17
N PHE A 242 2.73 -15.20 14.90
CA PHE A 242 2.94 -16.60 14.54
C PHE A 242 4.33 -17.09 14.97
N ALA A 243 5.38 -16.27 14.82
CA ALA A 243 6.74 -16.60 15.22
C ALA A 243 6.87 -16.83 16.74
N GLU A 244 6.21 -16.02 17.59
CA GLU A 244 6.16 -16.26 19.05
C GLU A 244 5.54 -17.60 19.42
N LYS A 245 4.73 -18.17 18.54
CA LYS A 245 4.09 -19.49 18.69
C LYS A 245 4.85 -20.62 17.99
N GLY A 246 6.08 -20.34 17.49
CA GLY A 246 6.94 -21.33 16.83
C GLY A 246 6.58 -21.59 15.37
N TYR A 247 5.75 -20.77 14.77
CA TYR A 247 5.41 -20.81 13.33
C TYR A 247 6.14 -19.69 12.62
N GLU A 248 7.36 -19.96 12.14
CA GLU A 248 8.30 -18.96 11.60
C GLU A 248 7.88 -18.46 10.22
N PHE A 249 6.94 -17.52 10.16
CA PHE A 249 6.66 -16.73 8.97
C PHE A 249 6.12 -15.36 9.34
N TYR A 250 6.25 -14.42 8.43
CA TYR A 250 5.60 -13.11 8.46
C TYR A 250 5.22 -12.70 7.04
N TRP A 251 4.08 -12.04 6.91
CA TRP A 251 3.55 -11.58 5.65
C TRP A 251 2.89 -10.22 5.84
N GLU A 252 3.40 -9.24 5.12
CA GLU A 252 3.08 -7.83 5.30
C GLU A 252 2.55 -7.26 3.99
N GLN A 253 1.47 -6.49 4.05
CA GLN A 253 0.99 -5.66 2.95
C GLN A 253 1.48 -4.23 3.16
N MET A 254 1.98 -3.59 2.11
CA MET A 254 2.36 -2.18 2.19
C MET A 254 1.23 -1.26 1.76
N ARG A 255 1.17 -0.10 2.37
CA ARG A 255 0.33 1.03 1.98
C ARG A 255 1.23 2.21 1.62
N GLY A 256 0.99 2.83 0.48
CA GLY A 256 1.86 3.92 0.03
C GLY A 256 1.25 4.81 -1.04
N VAL A 257 2.06 5.72 -1.53
CA VAL A 257 1.73 6.61 -2.65
C VAL A 257 2.83 6.50 -3.70
N VAL A 258 2.41 6.32 -4.95
CA VAL A 258 3.29 6.23 -6.12
C VAL A 258 2.85 7.21 -7.21
N GLY A 259 3.79 7.61 -8.03
CA GLY A 259 3.51 8.30 -9.29
C GLY A 259 3.96 7.48 -10.48
N PRO A 260 3.71 7.95 -11.70
CA PRO A 260 4.24 7.33 -12.91
C PRO A 260 5.76 7.44 -12.97
N ALA A 261 6.39 6.63 -13.82
CA ALA A 261 7.83 6.76 -14.05
C ALA A 261 8.21 8.16 -14.55
N ASN A 262 9.42 8.62 -14.22
CA ASN A 262 9.99 9.90 -14.67
C ASN A 262 9.21 11.14 -14.20
N MET A 263 8.66 11.12 -12.98
CA MET A 263 8.19 12.35 -12.35
C MET A 263 9.33 13.38 -12.22
N ALA A 264 9.00 14.65 -12.34
CA ALA A 264 9.95 15.74 -12.11
C ALA A 264 10.48 15.69 -10.66
N PRO A 265 11.79 15.87 -10.43
CA PRO A 265 12.38 15.77 -9.08
C PRO A 265 11.75 16.71 -8.06
N GLU A 266 11.37 17.92 -8.46
CA GLU A 266 10.67 18.88 -7.60
C GLU A 266 9.28 18.39 -7.17
N ALA A 267 8.58 17.66 -8.03
CA ALA A 267 7.28 17.05 -7.70
C ALA A 267 7.45 15.90 -6.71
N VAL A 268 8.47 15.07 -6.89
CA VAL A 268 8.80 14.00 -5.94
C VAL A 268 9.11 14.57 -4.56
N ALA A 269 9.97 15.59 -4.50
CA ALA A 269 10.33 16.26 -3.24
C ALA A 269 9.12 16.89 -2.55
N TRP A 270 8.25 17.54 -3.32
CA TRP A 270 7.01 18.13 -2.80
C TRP A 270 6.07 17.09 -2.20
N TRP A 271 5.85 15.96 -2.91
CA TRP A 271 5.03 14.88 -2.39
C TRP A 271 5.60 14.25 -1.13
N GLN A 272 6.90 14.01 -1.09
CA GLN A 272 7.57 13.45 0.09
C GLN A 272 7.44 14.38 1.31
N ASP A 273 7.60 15.71 1.13
CA ASP A 273 7.37 16.69 2.19
C ASP A 273 5.91 16.71 2.65
N ALA A 274 4.97 16.76 1.71
CA ALA A 274 3.54 16.75 2.00
C ALA A 274 3.13 15.46 2.76
N LEU A 275 3.61 14.30 2.32
CA LEU A 275 3.32 13.03 2.99
C LEU A 275 3.94 12.93 4.38
N ARG A 276 5.16 13.48 4.61
CA ARG A 276 5.74 13.58 5.97
C ARG A 276 4.89 14.46 6.88
N LYS A 277 4.39 15.58 6.37
CA LYS A 277 3.46 16.43 7.13
C LYS A 277 2.17 15.69 7.47
N VAL A 278 1.55 15.00 6.50
CA VAL A 278 0.33 14.20 6.71
C VAL A 278 0.55 13.13 7.78
N THR A 279 1.61 12.32 7.63
CA THR A 279 1.90 11.21 8.56
C THR A 279 2.27 11.69 9.97
N GLY A 280 2.74 12.93 10.13
CA GLY A 280 3.01 13.57 11.41
C GLY A 280 1.78 14.13 12.12
N THR A 281 0.60 14.18 11.49
CA THR A 281 -0.60 14.75 12.13
C THR A 281 -1.22 13.80 13.15
N LYS A 282 -1.82 14.38 14.20
CA LYS A 282 -2.63 13.62 15.17
C LYS A 282 -3.79 12.89 14.48
N LYS A 283 -4.44 13.53 13.49
CA LYS A 283 -5.55 12.92 12.73
C LYS A 283 -5.10 11.65 12.03
N TRP A 284 -3.92 11.67 11.36
CA TRP A 284 -3.35 10.48 10.73
C TRP A 284 -3.09 9.36 11.74
N GLN A 285 -2.40 9.68 12.86
CA GLN A 285 -2.04 8.68 13.85
C GLN A 285 -3.26 8.03 14.52
N GLU A 286 -4.28 8.82 14.88
CA GLU A 286 -5.44 8.31 15.61
C GLU A 286 -6.51 7.71 14.66
N GLN A 287 -6.82 8.40 13.54
CA GLN A 287 -7.96 8.03 12.71
C GLN A 287 -7.59 7.11 11.53
N TYR A 288 -6.29 6.99 11.20
CA TYR A 288 -5.84 6.05 10.17
C TYR A 288 -4.97 4.93 10.75
N ILE A 289 -3.86 5.22 11.39
CA ILE A 289 -2.92 4.21 11.89
C ILE A 289 -3.56 3.37 13.00
N LYS A 290 -3.92 4.01 14.11
CA LYS A 290 -4.45 3.32 15.29
C LYS A 290 -5.79 2.62 15.00
N ARG A 291 -6.71 3.32 14.33
CA ARG A 291 -8.03 2.76 14.02
C ARG A 291 -7.98 1.52 13.13
N ASN A 292 -6.98 1.41 12.25
CA ASN A 292 -6.82 0.28 11.34
C ASN A 292 -5.75 -0.71 11.83
N LEU A 293 -5.16 -0.52 13.02
CA LEU A 293 -4.09 -1.34 13.61
C LEU A 293 -2.87 -1.47 12.68
N LEU A 294 -2.48 -0.37 12.01
CA LEU A 294 -1.36 -0.36 11.06
C LEU A 294 -0.03 -0.09 11.76
N THR A 295 1.04 -0.60 11.20
CA THR A 295 2.41 -0.22 11.59
C THR A 295 2.85 1.00 10.76
N PRO A 296 3.06 2.19 11.37
CA PRO A 296 3.43 3.39 10.62
C PRO A 296 4.85 3.29 10.05
N THR A 297 5.02 3.77 8.83
CA THR A 297 6.33 3.93 8.16
C THR A 297 6.40 5.26 7.42
N THR A 298 7.61 5.66 6.99
CA THR A 298 7.84 6.85 6.16
C THR A 298 8.97 6.58 5.18
N TRP A 299 9.01 5.36 4.61
CA TRP A 299 10.10 4.96 3.73
C TRP A 299 9.98 5.60 2.36
N VAL A 300 11.11 6.18 1.92
CA VAL A 300 11.23 6.88 0.64
C VAL A 300 12.50 6.45 -0.10
N GLY A 301 12.59 6.76 -1.39
CA GLY A 301 13.79 6.56 -2.19
C GLY A 301 14.30 5.12 -2.15
N GLU A 302 15.60 4.95 -1.89
CA GLU A 302 16.23 3.62 -1.93
C GLU A 302 15.81 2.71 -0.77
N GLU A 303 15.42 3.25 0.38
CA GLU A 303 14.88 2.46 1.50
C GLU A 303 13.57 1.77 1.09
N ALA A 304 12.63 2.53 0.51
CA ALA A 304 11.38 1.99 0.00
C ALA A 304 11.62 0.96 -1.11
N ASN A 305 12.54 1.25 -2.02
CA ASN A 305 12.86 0.34 -3.11
C ASN A 305 13.47 -0.99 -2.64
N LYS A 306 14.39 -0.96 -1.67
CA LYS A 306 14.96 -2.19 -1.07
C LYS A 306 13.89 -3.06 -0.41
N TYR A 307 12.95 -2.42 0.30
CA TYR A 307 11.81 -3.13 0.86
C TYR A 307 10.97 -3.80 -0.24
N LEU A 308 10.64 -3.07 -1.31
CA LEU A 308 9.83 -3.58 -2.42
C LEU A 308 10.56 -4.68 -3.22
N ASP A 309 11.88 -4.60 -3.38
CA ASP A 309 12.67 -5.68 -4.00
C ASP A 309 12.62 -6.96 -3.15
N SER A 310 12.77 -6.82 -1.83
CA SER A 310 12.61 -7.95 -0.91
C SER A 310 11.19 -8.55 -0.98
N LEU A 311 10.17 -7.68 -1.08
CA LEU A 311 8.79 -8.10 -1.22
C LEU A 311 8.57 -8.82 -2.55
N THR A 312 9.15 -8.34 -3.66
CA THR A 312 9.10 -8.99 -4.98
C THR A 312 9.61 -10.43 -4.91
N GLY A 313 10.78 -10.67 -4.30
CA GLY A 313 11.33 -12.02 -4.14
C GLY A 313 10.42 -12.95 -3.33
N LYS A 314 9.76 -12.41 -2.28
CA LYS A 314 8.78 -13.18 -1.50
C LYS A 314 7.55 -13.57 -2.34
N TYR A 315 7.03 -12.64 -3.16
CA TYR A 315 5.91 -12.92 -4.06
C TYR A 315 6.28 -13.98 -5.12
N GLU A 316 7.45 -13.85 -5.75
CA GLU A 316 7.94 -14.83 -6.72
C GLU A 316 8.01 -16.23 -6.12
N SER A 317 8.60 -16.35 -4.93
CA SER A 317 8.71 -17.63 -4.22
C SER A 317 7.35 -18.22 -3.87
N ALA A 318 6.44 -17.43 -3.29
CA ALA A 318 5.14 -17.88 -2.85
C ALA A 318 4.22 -18.25 -4.03
N LEU A 319 4.17 -17.42 -5.08
CA LEU A 319 3.35 -17.66 -6.27
C LEU A 319 3.86 -18.88 -7.07
N THR A 320 5.18 -19.11 -7.11
CA THR A 320 5.76 -20.32 -7.67
C THR A 320 5.35 -21.56 -6.86
N GLY A 321 5.42 -21.48 -5.53
CA GLY A 321 5.01 -22.56 -4.63
C GLY A 321 3.53 -22.90 -4.70
N LEU A 322 2.69 -21.89 -4.97
CA LEU A 322 1.25 -22.06 -5.22
C LEU A 322 0.91 -22.54 -6.65
N GLY A 323 1.91 -22.62 -7.54
CA GLY A 323 1.68 -23.00 -8.94
C GLY A 323 1.04 -21.90 -9.82
N ALA A 324 1.01 -20.65 -9.33
CA ALA A 324 0.48 -19.51 -10.07
C ALA A 324 1.41 -19.05 -11.21
N VAL A 325 2.71 -19.26 -11.03
CA VAL A 325 3.76 -18.90 -11.99
C VAL A 325 4.59 -20.13 -12.29
N LYS A 326 4.81 -20.43 -13.57
CA LYS A 326 5.72 -21.50 -14.00
C LYS A 326 7.16 -21.05 -13.79
N LYS A 327 8.01 -22.00 -13.33
CA LYS A 327 9.47 -21.81 -13.27
C LYS A 327 10.05 -21.64 -14.67
#